data_31d0887e8ad6a21a4be5f5e3fcc8ac32
#
_entry.id   31d0887e8ad6a21a4be5f5e3fcc8ac32
#
_cell.length_a   1.000
_cell.length_b   1.000
_cell.length_c   1.000
_cell.angle_alpha   90.00
_cell.angle_beta   90.00
_cell.angle_gamma   90.00
#
_symmetry.space_group_name_H-M   'P 1'
#
loop_
_entity.id
_entity.type
_entity.pdbx_description
1 polymer ?
#
loop_
_entity_poly.entity_id
_entity_poly.type
_entity_poly.pdbx_seq_one_letter_code
_entity_poly.pdbx_strand_id
1 'polypeptide(L)'
;MNKALAEIIAGMIPCKMERNRWRGILRYGIRNSIKLKYRLKHDSTFPKHYLAVCAIAKDEGPYFKEWIEWHRKQGVEKFYIYDNESTDCTKEVLQPYIESGLVEYTYFPGYRKQLAAYDDCLERFRFDVYWLAFIDLDEFIVPIKDKSIPDFLKRFEGFPAVEINWLIYGSGGAKAKIPGTMMERFKYHSNPDHYLNRHVKSIVDTRRIFTLIGCHEAARISGYAADSHGKMIKKHFREREPQQDIIRINHYAVRSYEEFLEKQNRGRASGSNRTVKSEYFDKYDLNDVKPE
;
A
#
# COMPACT_ATOMS: atom_id res chain seq x y z
N MET A 1 8.53 1.98 -23.31
CA MET A 1 8.80 3.43 -23.44
C MET A 1 9.47 3.92 -22.16
N ASN A 2 10.46 4.81 -22.24
CA ASN A 2 11.15 5.34 -21.06
C ASN A 2 10.13 6.07 -20.15
N LYS A 3 10.22 5.85 -18.81
CA LYS A 3 9.32 6.46 -17.81
C LYS A 3 9.29 7.99 -17.91
N ALA A 4 10.45 8.62 -18.13
CA ALA A 4 10.56 10.07 -18.27
C ALA A 4 9.78 10.60 -19.49
N LEU A 5 9.86 9.92 -20.62
CA LEU A 5 9.12 10.29 -21.83
C LEU A 5 7.61 10.11 -21.65
N ALA A 6 7.18 9.06 -20.95
CA ALA A 6 5.77 8.85 -20.62
C ALA A 6 5.21 9.97 -19.74
N GLU A 7 5.98 10.43 -18.75
CA GLU A 7 5.59 11.55 -17.88
C GLU A 7 5.50 12.88 -18.66
N ILE A 8 6.44 13.15 -19.58
CA ILE A 8 6.41 14.36 -20.43
C ILE A 8 5.15 14.35 -21.30
N ILE A 9 4.91 13.26 -22.03
CA ILE A 9 3.74 13.13 -22.92
C ILE A 9 2.44 13.26 -22.11
N ALA A 10 2.32 12.57 -21.00
CA ALA A 10 1.15 12.66 -20.14
C ALA A 10 0.99 14.06 -19.54
N GLY A 11 2.08 14.75 -19.23
CA GLY A 11 2.09 16.10 -18.69
C GLY A 11 1.43 17.15 -19.61
N MET A 12 1.46 16.93 -20.91
CA MET A 12 0.83 17.79 -21.91
C MET A 12 -0.71 17.70 -21.91
N ILE A 13 -1.30 16.74 -21.19
CA ILE A 13 -2.74 16.53 -21.16
C ILE A 13 -3.33 17.39 -20.02
N PRO A 14 -4.19 18.38 -20.32
CA PRO A 14 -4.74 19.28 -19.29
C PRO A 14 -5.64 18.56 -18.27
N CYS A 15 -6.49 17.64 -18.73
CA CYS A 15 -7.40 16.92 -17.88
C CYS A 15 -6.66 15.89 -17.00
N LYS A 16 -6.72 16.04 -15.67
CA LYS A 16 -6.02 15.16 -14.71
C LYS A 16 -6.44 13.69 -14.83
N MET A 17 -7.71 13.42 -15.10
CA MET A 17 -8.21 12.06 -15.29
C MET A 17 -7.59 11.41 -16.53
N GLU A 18 -7.61 12.09 -17.66
CA GLU A 18 -7.01 11.60 -18.89
C GLU A 18 -5.49 11.49 -18.77
N ARG A 19 -4.84 12.43 -18.10
CA ARG A 19 -3.40 12.38 -17.78
C ARG A 19 -3.04 11.12 -17.00
N ASN A 20 -3.80 10.78 -15.94
CA ASN A 20 -3.59 9.58 -15.14
C ASN A 20 -3.79 8.32 -16.00
N ARG A 21 -4.85 8.29 -16.81
CA ARG A 21 -5.12 7.19 -17.74
C ARG A 21 -4.01 6.99 -18.76
N TRP A 22 -3.51 8.06 -19.36
CA TRP A 22 -2.41 7.99 -20.32
C TRP A 22 -1.10 7.58 -19.68
N ARG A 23 -0.79 8.06 -18.48
CA ARG A 23 0.34 7.54 -17.69
C ARG A 23 0.27 6.02 -17.53
N GLY A 24 -0.91 5.50 -17.21
CA GLY A 24 -1.17 4.07 -17.11
C GLY A 24 -0.92 3.34 -18.43
N ILE A 25 -1.52 3.82 -19.52
CA ILE A 25 -1.36 3.22 -20.85
C ILE A 25 0.11 3.20 -21.28
N LEU A 26 0.81 4.31 -21.08
CA LEU A 26 2.20 4.45 -21.50
C LEU A 26 3.15 3.60 -20.65
N ARG A 27 2.88 3.51 -19.34
CA ARG A 27 3.67 2.69 -18.42
C ARG A 27 3.42 1.20 -18.62
N TYR A 28 2.16 0.78 -18.70
CA TYR A 28 1.75 -0.61 -18.90
C TYR A 28 2.07 -1.09 -20.33
N GLY A 29 2.18 -0.16 -21.28
CA GLY A 29 2.39 -0.39 -22.68
C GLY A 29 1.08 -0.43 -23.48
N ILE A 30 1.05 0.25 -24.63
CA ILE A 30 -0.16 0.37 -25.46
C ILE A 30 -0.72 -1.01 -25.85
N ARG A 31 0.15 -1.92 -26.31
CA ARG A 31 -0.25 -3.27 -26.72
C ARG A 31 -0.85 -4.06 -25.52
N ASN A 32 -0.21 -3.98 -24.35
CA ASN A 32 -0.71 -4.65 -23.15
C ASN A 32 -2.03 -4.03 -22.67
N SER A 33 -2.18 -2.71 -22.77
CA SER A 33 -3.42 -2.01 -22.43
C SER A 33 -4.60 -2.45 -23.31
N ILE A 34 -4.37 -2.66 -24.61
CA ILE A 34 -5.38 -3.17 -25.54
C ILE A 34 -5.75 -4.60 -25.19
N LYS A 35 -4.74 -5.48 -24.97
CA LYS A 35 -4.96 -6.87 -24.56
C LYS A 35 -5.72 -6.97 -23.25
N LEU A 36 -5.36 -6.16 -22.25
CA LEU A 36 -6.03 -6.14 -20.96
C LEU A 36 -7.50 -5.73 -21.13
N LYS A 37 -7.79 -4.65 -21.85
CA LYS A 37 -9.18 -4.21 -22.10
C LYS A 37 -9.99 -5.28 -22.81
N TYR A 38 -9.40 -5.98 -23.78
CA TYR A 38 -10.06 -7.09 -24.45
C TYR A 38 -10.39 -8.22 -23.46
N ARG A 39 -9.41 -8.65 -22.63
CA ARG A 39 -9.65 -9.68 -21.60
C ARG A 39 -10.75 -9.25 -20.64
N LEU A 40 -10.69 -8.04 -20.10
CA LEU A 40 -11.70 -7.51 -19.17
C LEU A 40 -13.11 -7.48 -19.75
N LYS A 41 -13.24 -7.22 -21.07
CA LYS A 41 -14.54 -7.22 -21.75
C LYS A 41 -15.14 -8.62 -21.90
N HIS A 42 -14.29 -9.66 -22.00
CA HIS A 42 -14.69 -11.04 -22.27
C HIS A 42 -14.52 -11.95 -21.05
N ASP A 43 -14.05 -11.41 -19.91
CA ASP A 43 -13.90 -12.16 -18.67
C ASP A 43 -15.24 -12.21 -17.94
N SER A 44 -15.74 -13.42 -17.74
CA SER A 44 -16.95 -13.71 -16.97
C SER A 44 -16.65 -14.39 -15.62
N THR A 45 -15.37 -14.45 -15.22
CA THR A 45 -14.99 -15.10 -13.98
C THR A 45 -15.34 -14.23 -12.77
N PHE A 46 -15.79 -14.86 -11.71
CA PHE A 46 -15.94 -14.20 -10.40
C PHE A 46 -14.61 -14.28 -9.65
N PRO A 47 -14.21 -13.22 -8.97
CA PRO A 47 -13.02 -13.25 -8.11
C PRO A 47 -13.17 -14.32 -7.01
N LYS A 48 -12.09 -15.04 -6.74
CA LYS A 48 -12.02 -16.04 -5.65
C LYS A 48 -12.01 -15.38 -4.27
N HIS A 49 -11.45 -14.16 -4.21
CA HIS A 49 -11.28 -13.38 -3.00
C HIS A 49 -11.87 -11.99 -3.17
N TYR A 50 -12.60 -11.53 -2.17
CA TYR A 50 -13.14 -10.18 -2.17
C TYR A 50 -12.05 -9.14 -1.87
N LEU A 51 -11.18 -9.41 -0.89
CA LEU A 51 -10.10 -8.52 -0.49
C LEU A 51 -8.79 -9.28 -0.30
N ALA A 52 -7.75 -8.81 -0.96
CA ALA A 52 -6.38 -9.25 -0.72
C ALA A 52 -5.44 -8.07 -0.48
N VAL A 53 -4.26 -8.38 0.04
CA VAL A 53 -3.17 -7.42 0.25
C VAL A 53 -1.93 -7.88 -0.49
N CYS A 54 -1.25 -6.94 -1.16
CA CYS A 54 0.07 -7.13 -1.75
C CYS A 54 1.11 -6.30 -1.01
N ALA A 55 2.20 -6.93 -0.60
CA ALA A 55 3.34 -6.27 0.01
C ALA A 55 4.66 -6.79 -0.56
N ILE A 56 5.66 -5.92 -0.62
CA ILE A 56 7.06 -6.31 -0.83
C ILE A 56 7.87 -5.95 0.42
N ALA A 57 8.63 -6.88 0.92
CA ALA A 57 9.40 -6.73 2.15
C ALA A 57 10.82 -7.26 2.01
N LYS A 58 11.70 -6.77 2.87
CA LYS A 58 13.05 -7.28 3.08
C LYS A 58 13.36 -7.25 4.57
N ASP A 59 13.76 -8.38 5.13
CA ASP A 59 14.14 -8.52 6.55
C ASP A 59 13.08 -7.93 7.51
N GLU A 60 11.81 -8.32 7.34
CA GLU A 60 10.66 -7.93 8.16
C GLU A 60 10.03 -9.13 8.90
N GLY A 61 10.75 -10.25 8.99
CA GLY A 61 10.27 -11.50 9.61
C GLY A 61 9.55 -11.29 10.95
N PRO A 62 10.12 -10.56 11.91
CA PRO A 62 9.50 -10.36 13.23
C PRO A 62 8.14 -9.69 13.23
N TYR A 63 7.77 -8.99 12.15
CA TYR A 63 6.55 -8.18 12.07
C TYR A 63 5.42 -8.84 11.28
N PHE A 64 5.72 -9.86 10.46
CA PHE A 64 4.73 -10.51 9.58
C PHE A 64 3.57 -11.12 10.34
N LYS A 65 3.82 -11.80 11.46
CA LYS A 65 2.76 -12.46 12.22
C LYS A 65 1.69 -11.47 12.68
N GLU A 66 2.09 -10.37 13.32
CA GLU A 66 1.16 -9.33 13.76
C GLU A 66 0.39 -8.74 12.58
N TRP A 67 1.11 -8.40 11.51
CA TRP A 67 0.56 -7.73 10.35
C TRP A 67 -0.45 -8.61 9.59
N ILE A 68 -0.14 -9.90 9.39
CA ILE A 68 -1.05 -10.85 8.74
C ILE A 68 -2.28 -11.09 9.60
N GLU A 69 -2.11 -11.38 10.89
CA GLU A 69 -3.23 -11.68 11.79
C GLU A 69 -4.15 -10.47 11.98
N TRP A 70 -3.59 -9.26 12.05
CA TRP A 70 -4.39 -8.04 12.07
C TRP A 70 -5.27 -7.94 10.82
N HIS A 71 -4.68 -7.96 9.64
CA HIS A 71 -5.44 -7.76 8.40
C HIS A 71 -6.40 -8.92 8.12
N ARG A 72 -6.05 -10.15 8.50
CA ARG A 72 -6.96 -11.29 8.46
C ARG A 72 -8.20 -11.05 9.34
N LYS A 73 -8.01 -10.59 10.56
CA LYS A 73 -9.11 -10.21 11.47
C LYS A 73 -9.96 -9.08 10.89
N GLN A 74 -9.38 -8.19 10.10
CA GLN A 74 -10.09 -7.12 9.39
C GLN A 74 -10.74 -7.55 8.07
N GLY A 75 -10.71 -8.85 7.73
CA GLY A 75 -11.41 -9.40 6.57
C GLY A 75 -10.56 -9.55 5.31
N VAL A 76 -9.23 -9.51 5.40
CA VAL A 76 -8.35 -9.87 4.28
C VAL A 76 -8.31 -11.39 4.12
N GLU A 77 -8.57 -11.87 2.90
CA GLU A 77 -8.71 -13.29 2.57
C GLU A 77 -7.46 -13.90 1.95
N LYS A 78 -6.57 -13.08 1.38
CA LYS A 78 -5.36 -13.53 0.69
C LYS A 78 -4.25 -12.48 0.79
N PHE A 79 -2.99 -12.94 0.92
CA PHE A 79 -1.80 -12.10 0.94
C PHE A 79 -0.84 -12.51 -0.18
N TYR A 80 -0.40 -11.55 -0.98
CA TYR A 80 0.64 -11.71 -1.99
C TYR A 80 1.91 -11.06 -1.48
N ILE A 81 2.85 -11.86 -0.99
CA ILE A 81 4.08 -11.39 -0.35
C ILE A 81 5.27 -11.59 -1.29
N TYR A 82 5.89 -10.48 -1.62
CA TYR A 82 7.11 -10.42 -2.43
C TYR A 82 8.31 -10.24 -1.51
N ASP A 83 9.16 -11.25 -1.44
CA ASP A 83 10.37 -11.22 -0.63
C ASP A 83 11.55 -10.69 -1.44
N ASN A 84 12.03 -9.51 -1.06
CA ASN A 84 13.13 -8.85 -1.72
C ASN A 84 14.48 -9.20 -1.08
N GLU A 85 14.87 -10.48 -1.19
CA GLU A 85 16.16 -11.00 -0.70
C GLU A 85 16.31 -10.89 0.83
N SER A 86 15.30 -11.32 1.60
CA SER A 86 15.41 -11.41 3.06
C SER A 86 16.42 -12.47 3.48
N THR A 87 17.17 -12.16 4.53
CA THR A 87 18.17 -13.03 5.15
C THR A 87 17.86 -13.36 6.61
N ASP A 88 16.78 -12.77 7.13
CA ASP A 88 16.24 -13.02 8.47
C ASP A 88 15.24 -14.20 8.50
N CYS A 89 14.45 -14.30 9.56
CA CYS A 89 13.43 -15.33 9.73
C CYS A 89 12.15 -15.13 8.89
N THR A 90 12.16 -14.26 7.87
CA THR A 90 10.97 -13.94 7.05
C THR A 90 10.31 -15.20 6.49
N LYS A 91 11.07 -16.09 5.87
CA LYS A 91 10.53 -17.29 5.23
C LYS A 91 9.96 -18.29 6.24
N GLU A 92 10.64 -18.49 7.35
CA GLU A 92 10.22 -19.36 8.44
C GLU A 92 8.89 -18.88 9.06
N VAL A 93 8.78 -17.58 9.31
CA VAL A 93 7.55 -16.98 9.87
C VAL A 93 6.39 -17.07 8.88
N LEU A 94 6.64 -16.96 7.59
CA LEU A 94 5.61 -17.06 6.55
C LEU A 94 5.20 -18.50 6.24
N GLN A 95 6.02 -19.51 6.55
CA GLN A 95 5.80 -20.90 6.16
C GLN A 95 4.42 -21.44 6.53
N PRO A 96 3.90 -21.30 7.77
CA PRO A 96 2.57 -21.78 8.12
C PRO A 96 1.43 -21.14 7.30
N TYR A 97 1.59 -19.88 6.94
CA TYR A 97 0.61 -19.14 6.11
C TYR A 97 0.69 -19.53 4.64
N ILE A 98 1.87 -19.90 4.14
CA ILE A 98 2.08 -20.44 2.80
C ILE A 98 1.41 -21.82 2.71
N GLU A 99 1.67 -22.71 3.66
CA GLU A 99 1.11 -24.06 3.71
C GLU A 99 -0.43 -24.07 3.83
N SER A 100 -1.00 -23.11 4.57
CA SER A 100 -2.45 -22.93 4.65
C SER A 100 -3.09 -22.34 3.40
N GLY A 101 -2.28 -21.88 2.45
CA GLY A 101 -2.75 -21.18 1.24
C GLY A 101 -3.18 -19.74 1.49
N LEU A 102 -3.03 -19.19 2.69
CA LEU A 102 -3.35 -17.79 3.00
C LEU A 102 -2.37 -16.81 2.34
N VAL A 103 -1.07 -17.16 2.33
CA VAL A 103 0.00 -16.38 1.71
C VAL A 103 0.44 -17.03 0.40
N GLU A 104 0.52 -16.22 -0.64
CA GLU A 104 1.24 -16.54 -1.87
C GLU A 104 2.61 -15.86 -1.78
N TYR A 105 3.64 -16.64 -1.60
CA TYR A 105 5.02 -16.18 -1.46
C TYR A 105 5.74 -16.15 -2.80
N THR A 106 6.41 -15.04 -3.11
CA THR A 106 7.21 -14.88 -4.32
C THR A 106 8.57 -14.29 -3.95
N TYR A 107 9.66 -15.05 -4.17
CA TYR A 107 11.02 -14.51 -4.10
C TYR A 107 11.26 -13.55 -5.27
N PHE A 108 11.58 -12.29 -4.97
CA PHE A 108 11.62 -11.21 -5.95
C PHE A 108 12.86 -10.33 -5.82
N PRO A 109 14.03 -10.83 -6.25
CA PRO A 109 15.31 -10.19 -6.02
C PRO A 109 15.53 -8.93 -6.84
N GLY A 110 16.45 -8.09 -6.36
CA GLY A 110 17.01 -6.95 -7.09
C GLY A 110 16.60 -5.59 -6.53
N TYR A 111 17.26 -4.57 -7.06
CA TYR A 111 17.13 -3.19 -6.60
C TYR A 111 15.90 -2.49 -7.20
N ARG A 112 15.21 -1.64 -6.42
CA ARG A 112 14.02 -0.84 -6.83
C ARG A 112 12.85 -1.69 -7.35
N LYS A 113 12.54 -2.77 -6.69
CA LYS A 113 11.57 -3.76 -7.16
C LYS A 113 10.12 -3.47 -6.75
N GLN A 114 9.84 -2.49 -5.89
CA GLN A 114 8.48 -2.29 -5.36
C GLN A 114 7.39 -2.18 -6.43
N LEU A 115 7.56 -1.31 -7.42
CA LEU A 115 6.55 -1.17 -8.46
C LEU A 115 6.52 -2.35 -9.43
N ALA A 116 7.64 -3.04 -9.62
CA ALA A 116 7.69 -4.25 -10.45
C ALA A 116 6.96 -5.41 -9.76
N ALA A 117 7.07 -5.55 -8.44
CA ALA A 117 6.32 -6.53 -7.66
C ALA A 117 4.81 -6.27 -7.72
N TYR A 118 4.39 -5.00 -7.63
CA TYR A 118 2.99 -4.63 -7.76
C TYR A 118 2.43 -4.91 -9.17
N ASP A 119 3.23 -4.66 -10.21
CA ASP A 119 2.87 -4.96 -11.60
C ASP A 119 2.74 -6.49 -11.81
N ASP A 120 3.69 -7.30 -11.28
CA ASP A 120 3.66 -8.76 -11.32
C ASP A 120 2.44 -9.31 -10.57
N CYS A 121 2.14 -8.79 -9.39
CA CYS A 121 0.96 -9.17 -8.62
C CYS A 121 -0.33 -8.93 -9.41
N LEU A 122 -0.48 -7.76 -10.02
CA LEU A 122 -1.64 -7.47 -10.87
C LEU A 122 -1.69 -8.35 -12.11
N GLU A 123 -0.56 -8.69 -12.72
CA GLU A 123 -0.55 -9.55 -13.91
C GLU A 123 -0.99 -10.98 -13.58
N ARG A 124 -0.50 -11.52 -12.47
CA ARG A 124 -0.80 -12.90 -12.05
C ARG A 124 -2.20 -13.06 -11.46
N PHE A 125 -2.63 -12.12 -10.60
CA PHE A 125 -3.77 -12.34 -9.70
C PHE A 125 -4.95 -11.39 -9.91
N ARG A 126 -4.91 -10.51 -10.91
CA ARG A 126 -5.96 -9.53 -11.23
C ARG A 126 -7.37 -10.13 -11.32
N PHE A 127 -7.49 -11.35 -11.83
CA PHE A 127 -8.78 -11.99 -12.02
C PHE A 127 -9.22 -12.84 -10.82
N ASP A 128 -8.33 -13.10 -9.89
CA ASP A 128 -8.60 -13.85 -8.67
C ASP A 128 -9.12 -12.98 -7.52
N VAL A 129 -8.93 -11.66 -7.59
CA VAL A 129 -9.23 -10.72 -6.50
C VAL A 129 -10.09 -9.57 -6.98
N TYR A 130 -11.11 -9.20 -6.19
CA TYR A 130 -11.92 -8.00 -6.48
C TYR A 130 -11.18 -6.72 -6.01
N TRP A 131 -10.89 -6.61 -4.71
CA TRP A 131 -10.16 -5.50 -4.12
C TRP A 131 -8.73 -5.90 -3.72
N LEU A 132 -7.74 -5.12 -4.15
CA LEU A 132 -6.35 -5.35 -3.79
C LEU A 132 -5.75 -4.09 -3.14
N ALA A 133 -5.32 -4.22 -1.88
CA ALA A 133 -4.60 -3.18 -1.17
C ALA A 133 -3.08 -3.34 -1.39
N PHE A 134 -2.38 -2.22 -1.59
CA PHE A 134 -0.92 -2.18 -1.68
C PHE A 134 -0.39 -1.41 -0.49
N ILE A 135 0.12 -2.10 0.51
CA ILE A 135 0.60 -1.51 1.78
C ILE A 135 1.95 -2.11 2.19
N ASP A 136 2.67 -1.37 3.01
CA ASP A 136 3.97 -1.79 3.55
C ASP A 136 3.79 -2.49 4.92
N LEU A 137 4.82 -3.21 5.42
CA LEU A 137 4.74 -3.99 6.68
C LEU A 137 4.66 -3.12 7.95
N ASP A 138 4.86 -1.83 7.82
CA ASP A 138 4.71 -0.85 8.88
C ASP A 138 3.39 -0.07 8.77
N GLU A 139 2.45 -0.55 7.95
CA GLU A 139 1.14 0.06 7.70
C GLU A 139 0.01 -0.91 8.06
N PHE A 140 -0.94 -0.43 8.85
CA PHE A 140 -2.12 -1.17 9.28
C PHE A 140 -3.39 -0.45 8.86
N ILE A 141 -4.23 -1.10 8.06
CA ILE A 141 -5.55 -0.55 7.70
C ILE A 141 -6.49 -0.73 8.89
N VAL A 142 -7.04 0.37 9.38
CA VAL A 142 -7.88 0.40 10.59
C VAL A 142 -9.25 0.98 10.25
N PRO A 143 -10.29 0.16 10.11
CA PRO A 143 -11.67 0.63 10.08
C PRO A 143 -12.03 1.28 11.42
N ILE A 144 -12.66 2.46 11.39
CA ILE A 144 -13.09 3.20 12.58
C ILE A 144 -14.60 3.09 12.77
N LYS A 145 -15.37 3.25 11.70
CA LYS A 145 -16.84 3.21 11.75
C LYS A 145 -17.44 1.89 11.29
N ASP A 146 -16.70 1.12 10.49
CA ASP A 146 -17.15 -0.16 9.96
C ASP A 146 -16.56 -1.32 10.77
N LYS A 147 -17.22 -2.48 10.71
CA LYS A 147 -16.78 -3.69 11.43
C LYS A 147 -15.53 -4.32 10.80
N SER A 148 -15.35 -4.13 9.50
CA SER A 148 -14.25 -4.71 8.72
C SER A 148 -13.93 -3.87 7.49
N ILE A 149 -12.78 -4.15 6.86
CA ILE A 149 -12.41 -3.51 5.59
C ILE A 149 -13.39 -3.86 4.46
N PRO A 150 -13.84 -5.13 4.31
CA PRO A 150 -14.88 -5.46 3.34
C PRO A 150 -16.19 -4.69 3.56
N ASP A 151 -16.65 -4.52 4.80
CA ASP A 151 -17.88 -3.76 5.07
C ASP A 151 -17.73 -2.29 4.64
N PHE A 152 -16.57 -1.69 4.86
CA PHE A 152 -16.25 -0.37 4.33
C PHE A 152 -16.28 -0.37 2.79
N LEU A 153 -15.65 -1.33 2.13
CA LEU A 153 -15.46 -1.35 0.68
C LEU A 153 -16.73 -1.58 -0.13
N LYS A 154 -17.76 -2.23 0.43
CA LYS A 154 -19.06 -2.45 -0.23
C LYS A 154 -19.67 -1.17 -0.79
N ARG A 155 -19.46 -0.02 -0.14
CA ARG A 155 -19.97 1.28 -0.58
C ARG A 155 -19.22 1.85 -1.79
N PHE A 156 -18.08 1.27 -2.12
CA PHE A 156 -17.18 1.76 -3.16
C PHE A 156 -17.15 0.87 -4.40
N GLU A 157 -17.97 -0.18 -4.43
CA GLU A 157 -18.11 -0.98 -5.62
C GLU A 157 -18.55 -0.10 -6.80
N GLY A 158 -17.79 -0.18 -7.89
CA GLY A 158 -17.96 0.74 -9.01
C GLY A 158 -16.90 1.85 -9.11
N PHE A 159 -16.18 2.17 -8.03
CA PHE A 159 -14.99 3.01 -8.10
C PHE A 159 -13.76 2.19 -8.49
N PRO A 160 -12.80 2.74 -9.26
CA PRO A 160 -11.57 2.04 -9.61
C PRO A 160 -10.57 1.93 -8.45
N ALA A 161 -10.68 2.80 -7.45
CA ALA A 161 -9.83 2.79 -6.27
C ALA A 161 -10.44 3.64 -5.14
N VAL A 162 -10.10 3.29 -3.91
CA VAL A 162 -10.34 4.11 -2.71
C VAL A 162 -8.98 4.48 -2.13
N GLU A 163 -8.75 5.75 -1.87
CA GLU A 163 -7.54 6.27 -1.26
C GLU A 163 -7.75 6.51 0.24
N ILE A 164 -6.92 5.88 1.08
CA ILE A 164 -7.01 5.92 2.53
C ILE A 164 -5.81 6.67 3.07
N ASN A 165 -6.04 7.69 3.90
CA ASN A 165 -5.01 8.53 4.48
C ASN A 165 -4.23 7.83 5.61
N TRP A 166 -2.96 8.24 5.76
CA TRP A 166 -2.14 7.88 6.91
C TRP A 166 -2.57 8.61 8.18
N LEU A 167 -2.32 7.96 9.32
CA LEU A 167 -2.07 8.57 10.61
C LEU A 167 -0.69 8.08 11.06
N ILE A 168 0.26 8.99 11.20
CA ILE A 168 1.65 8.63 11.52
C ILE A 168 1.79 8.45 13.02
N TYR A 169 2.34 7.31 13.40
CA TYR A 169 2.69 6.95 14.76
C TYR A 169 4.19 7.15 15.00
N GLY A 170 4.51 7.86 16.07
CA GLY A 170 5.87 8.07 16.53
C GLY A 170 6.35 6.97 17.46
N SER A 171 7.61 7.09 17.90
CA SER A 171 8.25 6.13 18.78
C SER A 171 7.78 6.19 20.23
N GLY A 172 7.09 7.28 20.63
CA GLY A 172 6.79 7.57 22.05
C GLY A 172 8.07 7.76 22.88
N GLY A 173 9.20 8.09 22.24
CA GLY A 173 10.51 8.22 22.88
C GLY A 173 11.25 6.89 23.11
N ALA A 174 10.76 5.77 22.55
CA ALA A 174 11.39 4.45 22.69
C ALA A 174 12.74 4.41 21.95
N LYS A 175 13.83 4.22 22.70
CA LYS A 175 15.17 4.10 22.16
C LYS A 175 15.49 2.67 21.73
N ALA A 176 15.13 1.68 22.55
CA ALA A 176 15.38 0.27 22.32
C ALA A 176 14.10 -0.46 21.91
N LYS A 177 14.29 -1.61 21.28
CA LYS A 177 13.19 -2.54 20.97
C LYS A 177 12.67 -3.16 22.26
N ILE A 178 11.37 -3.04 22.49
CA ILE A 178 10.68 -3.63 23.64
C ILE A 178 9.71 -4.72 23.17
N PRO A 179 9.39 -5.72 24.01
CA PRO A 179 8.41 -6.76 23.67
C PRO A 179 7.02 -6.17 23.40
N GLY A 180 6.23 -6.88 22.59
CA GLY A 180 4.87 -6.51 22.24
C GLY A 180 4.70 -6.20 20.75
N THR A 181 3.47 -6.08 20.33
CA THR A 181 3.10 -5.73 18.95
C THR A 181 3.37 -4.26 18.65
N MET A 182 3.47 -3.87 17.39
CA MET A 182 3.63 -2.47 17.00
C MET A 182 2.50 -1.60 17.56
N MET A 183 1.28 -2.09 17.47
CA MET A 183 0.09 -1.36 17.93
C MET A 183 0.04 -1.21 19.46
N GLU A 184 0.62 -2.13 20.22
CA GLU A 184 0.70 -2.03 21.69
C GLU A 184 1.84 -1.11 22.14
N ARG A 185 2.97 -1.14 21.43
CA ARG A 185 4.19 -0.41 21.80
C ARG A 185 4.16 1.07 21.44
N PHE A 186 3.63 1.39 20.24
CA PHE A 186 3.67 2.74 19.68
C PHE A 186 2.25 3.31 19.63
N LYS A 187 1.88 4.06 20.66
CA LYS A 187 0.54 4.62 20.83
C LYS A 187 0.45 6.12 20.56
N TYR A 188 1.59 6.81 20.61
CA TYR A 188 1.65 8.23 20.30
C TYR A 188 1.59 8.45 18.80
N HIS A 189 0.84 9.45 18.37
CA HIS A 189 0.72 9.74 16.94
C HIS A 189 0.77 11.25 16.66
N SER A 190 0.93 11.59 15.40
CA SER A 190 0.86 12.98 14.92
C SER A 190 -0.49 13.62 15.19
N ASN A 191 -0.51 14.94 15.22
CA ASN A 191 -1.78 15.66 15.07
C ASN A 191 -2.47 15.16 13.78
N PRO A 192 -3.79 14.84 13.81
CA PRO A 192 -4.52 14.36 12.63
C PRO A 192 -4.35 15.25 11.38
N ASP A 193 -4.29 16.57 11.56
CA ASP A 193 -4.14 17.52 10.45
C ASP A 193 -2.70 17.70 9.95
N HIS A 194 -1.75 16.97 10.52
CA HIS A 194 -0.34 17.07 10.11
C HIS A 194 -0.18 16.76 8.62
N TYR A 195 0.61 17.57 7.89
CA TYR A 195 0.72 17.50 6.43
C TYR A 195 1.19 16.14 5.89
N LEU A 196 1.97 15.36 6.65
CA LEU A 196 2.41 14.03 6.27
C LEU A 196 1.24 13.03 6.22
N ASN A 197 0.18 13.26 6.99
CA ASN A 197 -1.03 12.44 6.97
C ASN A 197 -1.85 12.60 5.68
N ARG A 198 -1.52 13.58 4.84
CA ARG A 198 -2.09 13.70 3.49
C ARG A 198 -1.68 12.57 2.56
N HIS A 199 -0.62 11.82 2.89
CA HIS A 199 -0.25 10.64 2.12
C HIS A 199 -1.34 9.58 2.23
N VAL A 200 -1.46 8.80 1.16
CA VAL A 200 -2.51 7.77 1.03
C VAL A 200 -1.91 6.45 0.56
N LYS A 201 -2.64 5.36 0.81
CA LYS A 201 -2.51 4.12 0.08
C LYS A 201 -3.83 3.82 -0.63
N SER A 202 -3.72 3.17 -1.79
CA SER A 202 -4.89 2.81 -2.58
C SER A 202 -5.28 1.36 -2.38
N ILE A 203 -6.57 1.14 -2.12
CA ILE A 203 -7.23 -0.15 -2.34
C ILE A 203 -7.91 -0.07 -3.70
N VAL A 204 -7.59 -0.98 -4.60
CA VAL A 204 -7.98 -0.89 -6.01
C VAL A 204 -8.92 -2.03 -6.42
N ASP A 205 -9.93 -1.70 -7.22
CA ASP A 205 -10.62 -2.70 -8.05
C ASP A 205 -9.64 -3.13 -9.16
N THR A 206 -9.18 -4.37 -9.08
CA THR A 206 -8.12 -4.90 -9.94
C THR A 206 -8.48 -4.85 -11.42
N ARG A 207 -9.76 -4.87 -11.75
CA ARG A 207 -10.28 -4.86 -13.13
C ARG A 207 -10.48 -3.46 -13.70
N ARG A 208 -10.35 -2.42 -12.85
CA ARG A 208 -10.56 -1.02 -13.25
C ARG A 208 -9.28 -0.18 -13.32
N ILE A 209 -8.14 -0.80 -13.07
CA ILE A 209 -6.83 -0.12 -13.17
C ILE A 209 -5.91 -0.80 -14.17
N PHE A 210 -4.96 -0.05 -14.74
CA PHE A 210 -3.85 -0.62 -15.52
C PHE A 210 -2.76 -1.16 -14.59
N THR A 211 -2.23 -0.31 -13.74
CA THR A 211 -1.10 -0.54 -12.83
C THR A 211 -1.06 0.54 -11.75
N LEU A 212 -0.09 0.48 -10.82
CA LEU A 212 0.22 1.57 -9.90
C LEU A 212 1.17 2.59 -10.55
N ILE A 213 0.94 3.89 -10.38
CA ILE A 213 1.84 4.95 -10.86
C ILE A 213 3.01 5.14 -9.90
N GLY A 214 2.76 4.98 -8.63
CA GLY A 214 3.70 5.04 -7.52
C GLY A 214 3.22 4.12 -6.40
N CYS A 215 3.76 4.27 -5.21
CA CYS A 215 3.30 3.50 -4.04
C CYS A 215 1.98 4.04 -3.43
N HIS A 216 1.41 5.12 -3.99
CA HIS A 216 0.24 5.80 -3.45
C HIS A 216 -0.97 5.79 -4.37
N GLU A 217 -0.80 5.92 -5.68
CA GLU A 217 -1.87 6.13 -6.64
C GLU A 217 -1.89 5.08 -7.75
N ALA A 218 -3.09 4.73 -8.21
CA ALA A 218 -3.31 3.81 -9.33
C ALA A 218 -3.57 4.53 -10.65
N ALA A 219 -3.06 3.95 -11.75
CA ALA A 219 -3.40 4.34 -13.11
C ALA A 219 -4.71 3.68 -13.54
N ARG A 220 -5.78 4.43 -13.56
CA ARG A 220 -7.12 3.96 -13.79
C ARG A 220 -7.44 3.75 -15.27
N ILE A 221 -8.22 2.73 -15.59
CA ILE A 221 -8.75 2.49 -16.95
C ILE A 221 -9.82 3.54 -17.26
N SER A 222 -10.67 3.84 -16.27
CA SER A 222 -11.74 4.85 -16.36
C SER A 222 -12.15 5.32 -14.97
N GLY A 223 -12.89 6.42 -14.87
CA GLY A 223 -13.43 6.94 -13.63
C GLY A 223 -12.42 7.64 -12.72
N TYR A 224 -12.90 8.10 -11.57
CA TYR A 224 -12.12 8.73 -10.52
C TYR A 224 -12.01 7.79 -9.33
N ALA A 225 -10.88 7.82 -8.62
CA ALA A 225 -10.80 7.23 -7.29
C ALA A 225 -11.72 7.99 -6.32
N ALA A 226 -12.13 7.33 -5.25
CA ALA A 226 -12.86 7.96 -4.15
C ALA A 226 -11.95 8.17 -2.94
N ASP A 227 -12.26 9.17 -2.13
CA ASP A 227 -11.75 9.27 -0.76
C ASP A 227 -12.60 8.39 0.20
N SER A 228 -12.24 8.35 1.48
CA SER A 228 -12.94 7.51 2.48
C SER A 228 -14.40 7.92 2.72
N HIS A 229 -14.82 9.12 2.31
CA HIS A 229 -16.20 9.61 2.37
C HIS A 229 -17.00 9.36 1.07
N GLY A 230 -16.40 8.69 0.05
CA GLY A 230 -17.05 8.42 -1.23
C GLY A 230 -17.00 9.58 -2.22
N LYS A 231 -16.25 10.64 -1.92
CA LYS A 231 -16.12 11.80 -2.80
C LYS A 231 -15.08 11.53 -3.89
N MET A 232 -15.42 11.83 -5.13
CA MET A 232 -14.50 11.70 -6.26
C MET A 232 -13.25 12.57 -6.11
N ILE A 233 -12.08 11.96 -6.25
CA ILE A 233 -10.79 12.61 -6.10
C ILE A 233 -10.39 13.32 -7.39
N LYS A 234 -10.34 14.65 -7.34
CA LYS A 234 -9.92 15.52 -8.46
C LYS A 234 -8.54 16.14 -8.25
N LYS A 235 -8.05 16.19 -7.01
CA LYS A 235 -6.76 16.80 -6.63
C LYS A 235 -5.73 15.72 -6.22
N HIS A 236 -4.46 16.05 -6.29
CA HIS A 236 -3.39 15.21 -5.76
C HIS A 236 -3.53 15.06 -4.23
N PHE A 237 -3.11 13.93 -3.65
CA PHE A 237 -3.28 13.68 -2.21
C PHE A 237 -2.64 14.77 -1.33
N ARG A 238 -1.51 15.36 -1.74
CA ARG A 238 -0.84 16.45 -1.00
C ARG A 238 -1.62 17.76 -0.95
N GLU A 239 -2.63 17.92 -1.80
CA GLU A 239 -3.48 19.12 -1.89
C GLU A 239 -4.81 18.95 -1.16
N ARG A 240 -5.00 17.83 -0.47
CA ARG A 240 -6.22 17.47 0.25
C ARG A 240 -5.94 17.39 1.75
N GLU A 241 -6.93 17.76 2.55
CA GLU A 241 -6.86 17.50 3.99
C GLU A 241 -7.03 15.99 4.26
N PRO A 242 -6.32 15.45 5.27
CA PRO A 242 -6.41 14.05 5.63
C PRO A 242 -7.78 13.71 6.21
N GLN A 243 -8.27 12.52 5.91
CA GLN A 243 -9.55 11.99 6.39
C GLN A 243 -9.27 10.65 7.08
N GLN A 244 -9.52 10.58 8.39
CA GLN A 244 -9.14 9.46 9.24
C GLN A 244 -10.29 8.97 10.14
N ASP A 245 -11.47 9.57 9.97
CA ASP A 245 -12.63 9.37 10.86
C ASP A 245 -13.49 8.14 10.51
N ILE A 246 -13.38 7.62 9.28
CA ILE A 246 -14.11 6.41 8.82
C ILE A 246 -13.18 5.20 8.75
N ILE A 247 -12.04 5.38 8.14
CA ILE A 247 -10.97 4.39 7.97
C ILE A 247 -9.64 5.13 7.82
N ARG A 248 -8.57 4.56 8.33
CA ARG A 248 -7.23 5.14 8.23
C ARG A 248 -6.17 4.08 8.11
N ILE A 249 -4.95 4.48 7.79
CA ILE A 249 -3.77 3.63 7.84
C ILE A 249 -2.89 4.12 8.98
N ASN A 250 -2.77 3.32 10.04
CA ASN A 250 -1.77 3.57 11.06
C ASN A 250 -0.40 3.25 10.48
N HIS A 251 0.47 4.24 10.38
CA HIS A 251 1.79 4.12 9.78
C HIS A 251 2.88 4.26 10.82
N TYR A 252 3.57 3.16 11.12
CA TYR A 252 4.66 3.05 12.11
C TYR A 252 6.01 3.22 11.44
N ALA A 253 6.23 4.39 10.83
CA ALA A 253 7.37 4.66 9.94
C ALA A 253 8.73 4.48 10.61
N VAL A 254 8.85 4.86 11.88
CA VAL A 254 10.12 4.89 12.63
C VAL A 254 10.24 3.78 13.66
N ARG A 255 9.16 3.41 14.37
CA ARG A 255 9.20 2.45 15.50
C ARG A 255 10.13 2.97 16.60
N SER A 256 10.87 2.10 17.34
CA SER A 256 11.96 2.56 18.23
C SER A 256 13.16 3.04 17.41
N TYR A 257 14.04 3.80 18.06
CA TYR A 257 15.26 4.29 17.38
C TYR A 257 16.18 3.14 16.92
N GLU A 258 16.29 2.07 17.71
CA GLU A 258 17.02 0.85 17.36
C GLU A 258 16.43 0.17 16.13
N GLU A 259 15.11 -0.07 16.09
CA GLU A 259 14.41 -0.67 14.93
C GLU A 259 14.51 0.22 13.69
N PHE A 260 14.55 1.53 13.86
CA PHE A 260 14.79 2.47 12.79
C PHE A 260 16.21 2.32 12.19
N LEU A 261 17.24 2.16 13.01
CA LEU A 261 18.60 1.91 12.55
C LEU A 261 18.72 0.57 11.82
N GLU A 262 18.08 -0.49 12.33
CA GLU A 262 18.00 -1.79 11.63
C GLU A 262 17.35 -1.63 10.24
N LYS A 263 16.22 -0.91 10.17
CA LYS A 263 15.50 -0.63 8.91
C LYS A 263 16.35 0.19 7.93
N GLN A 264 17.22 1.07 8.40
CA GLN A 264 18.17 1.81 7.57
C GLN A 264 19.24 0.91 6.96
N ASN A 265 19.82 0.05 7.77
CA ASN A 265 20.95 -0.79 7.38
C ASN A 265 20.58 -1.82 6.30
N ARG A 266 19.34 -2.35 6.32
CA ARG A 266 18.86 -3.31 5.31
C ARG A 266 18.49 -2.68 3.96
N GLY A 267 18.29 -1.35 3.91
CA GLY A 267 17.87 -0.65 2.70
C GLY A 267 16.35 -0.68 2.45
N ARG A 268 15.93 -0.18 1.29
CA ARG A 268 14.51 -0.08 0.89
C ARG A 268 14.26 -0.69 -0.46
N ALA A 269 13.18 -1.44 -0.61
CA ALA A 269 12.70 -1.97 -1.89
C ALA A 269 12.36 -0.87 -2.92
N SER A 270 12.07 0.36 -2.48
CA SER A 270 11.88 1.55 -3.32
C SER A 270 13.18 2.11 -3.90
N GLY A 271 14.32 1.71 -3.36
CA GLY A 271 15.66 2.04 -3.89
C GLY A 271 16.07 3.50 -3.74
N SER A 272 15.57 4.21 -2.75
CA SER A 272 16.17 5.46 -2.34
C SER A 272 17.45 5.14 -1.56
N ASN A 273 18.62 5.25 -2.22
CA ASN A 273 19.96 5.18 -1.58
C ASN A 273 20.25 6.42 -0.72
N ARG A 274 19.24 7.11 -0.28
CA ARG A 274 19.45 8.08 0.78
C ARG A 274 19.70 7.25 2.01
N THR A 275 20.95 7.30 2.50
CA THR A 275 21.25 7.12 3.90
C THR A 275 20.11 7.84 4.61
N VAL A 276 19.24 7.07 5.28
CA VAL A 276 18.09 7.68 5.92
C VAL A 276 18.71 8.36 7.11
N LYS A 277 18.98 9.64 6.98
CA LYS A 277 19.65 10.48 7.98
C LYS A 277 18.73 10.56 9.20
N SER A 278 19.27 10.89 10.33
CA SER A 278 18.54 11.29 11.56
C SER A 278 17.34 12.19 11.24
N GLU A 279 17.48 13.10 10.27
CA GLU A 279 16.41 13.94 9.74
C GLU A 279 15.12 13.20 9.32
N TYR A 280 15.22 11.92 8.90
CA TYR A 280 14.01 11.14 8.59
C TYR A 280 13.33 10.66 9.88
N PHE A 281 14.11 10.22 10.87
CA PHE A 281 13.56 9.84 12.17
C PHE A 281 12.84 11.03 12.79
N ASP A 282 13.51 12.17 12.92
CA ASP A 282 12.95 13.38 13.51
C ASP A 282 11.69 13.86 12.76
N LYS A 283 11.68 13.71 11.45
CA LYS A 283 10.53 14.09 10.62
C LYS A 283 9.30 13.21 10.84
N TYR A 284 9.49 11.92 11.13
CA TYR A 284 8.40 10.95 11.26
C TYR A 284 8.15 10.50 12.70
N ASP A 285 8.98 10.89 13.66
CA ASP A 285 8.79 10.61 15.09
C ASP A 285 7.82 11.63 15.72
N LEU A 286 6.57 11.56 15.26
CA LEU A 286 5.51 12.48 15.65
C LEU A 286 4.73 11.91 16.84
N ASN A 287 4.81 12.59 17.97
CA ASN A 287 4.27 12.15 19.24
C ASN A 287 3.32 13.22 19.85
N ASP A 288 2.59 13.96 18.99
CA ASP A 288 1.79 15.12 19.36
C ASP A 288 0.58 14.76 20.22
N VAL A 289 -0.03 13.60 19.93
CA VAL A 289 -1.22 13.12 20.60
C VAL A 289 -0.87 11.90 21.45
N LYS A 290 -1.16 12.01 22.74
CA LYS A 290 -1.01 10.94 23.72
C LYS A 290 -2.20 9.98 23.61
N PRO A 291 -1.98 8.65 23.74
CA PRO A 291 -3.09 7.71 23.84
C PRO A 291 -3.96 8.00 25.07
N GLU A 292 -5.27 7.85 24.92
CA GLU A 292 -6.22 7.81 26.02
C GLU A 292 -6.07 6.58 26.90
#